data_5921c2f4f4f33b9dbd5fb86bf573026f
#
_entry.id   5921c2f4f4f33b9dbd5fb86bf573026f
#
_cell.length_a   1.000
_cell.length_b   1.000
_cell.length_c   1.000
_cell.angle_alpha   90.00
_cell.angle_beta   90.00
_cell.angle_gamma   90.00
#
_symmetry.space_group_name_H-M   'P 1'
#
loop_
_entity.id
_entity.type
_entity.pdbx_description
1 polymer ?
#
loop_
_entity_poly.entity_id
_entity_poly.type
_entity_poly.pdbx_seq_one_letter_code
_entity_poly.pdbx_strand_id
1 'polypeptide(L)'
;MLFILVGVIYERAHHRDIEGFGGLASQMPVYTGITAIAFFAGLGLPGLSGFISEAMCFIGAFPVYRWIVIASTIGILLNAAYFLWAFQRVFFGKLNEKYTNLPEINRLELFTVIPLLVITLFFGIYPAPYIDLIASTMDTIINHVVSLGSYASM
;
A
#
# COMPACT_ATOMS: atom_id res chain seq x y z
N MET A 1 -4.21 -4.98 5.05
CA MET A 1 -3.14 -5.97 5.00
C MET A 1 -1.97 -5.64 5.92
N LEU A 2 -1.29 -4.49 5.83
CA LEU A 2 -0.13 -4.14 6.69
C LEU A 2 -0.42 -4.25 8.19
N PHE A 3 -1.55 -3.77 8.69
CA PHE A 3 -1.92 -3.89 10.11
C PHE A 3 -2.02 -5.34 10.60
N ILE A 4 -2.52 -6.25 9.76
CA ILE A 4 -2.60 -7.68 10.10
C ILE A 4 -1.18 -8.24 10.23
N LEU A 5 -0.29 -7.91 9.28
CA LEU A 5 1.12 -8.33 9.33
C LEU A 5 1.85 -7.78 10.54
N VAL A 6 1.61 -6.53 10.92
CA VAL A 6 2.13 -5.98 12.18
C VAL A 6 1.57 -6.73 13.40
N GLY A 7 0.31 -7.17 13.37
CA GLY A 7 -0.28 -8.02 14.40
C GLY A 7 0.44 -9.36 14.54
N VAL A 8 0.72 -10.01 13.41
CA VAL A 8 1.45 -11.30 13.37
C VAL A 8 2.82 -11.21 14.06
N ILE A 9 3.59 -10.16 13.80
CA ILE A 9 4.89 -10.00 14.45
C ILE A 9 4.77 -9.58 15.92
N TYR A 10 3.74 -8.78 16.25
CA TYR A 10 3.48 -8.36 17.62
C TYR A 10 3.14 -9.54 18.55
N GLU A 11 2.37 -10.52 18.08
CA GLU A 11 2.05 -11.72 18.86
C GLU A 11 3.29 -12.54 19.21
N ARG A 12 4.36 -12.44 18.40
CA ARG A 12 5.62 -13.17 18.60
C ARG A 12 6.64 -12.38 19.41
N ALA A 13 6.74 -11.08 19.15
CA ALA A 13 7.79 -10.23 19.73
C ALA A 13 7.31 -9.39 20.92
N HIS A 14 5.99 -9.20 21.07
CA HIS A 14 5.32 -8.36 22.10
C HIS A 14 5.75 -6.89 22.09
N HIS A 15 6.33 -6.39 20.99
CA HIS A 15 6.65 -4.98 20.75
C HIS A 15 6.52 -4.63 19.26
N ARG A 16 6.56 -3.32 18.95
CA ARG A 16 6.42 -2.77 17.58
C ARG A 16 7.58 -1.86 17.20
N ASP A 17 8.61 -1.77 18.01
CA ASP A 17 9.74 -0.88 17.79
C ASP A 17 10.60 -1.40 16.63
N ILE A 18 10.78 -0.58 15.59
CA ILE A 18 11.55 -0.92 14.40
C ILE A 18 13.01 -1.26 14.75
N GLU A 19 13.59 -0.49 15.70
CA GLU A 19 14.98 -0.69 16.12
C GLU A 19 15.22 -1.97 16.93
N GLY A 20 14.14 -2.55 17.47
CA GLY A 20 14.20 -3.82 18.18
C GLY A 20 14.36 -5.03 17.26
N PHE A 21 14.03 -4.88 15.97
CA PHE A 21 14.12 -5.95 14.97
C PHE A 21 15.40 -5.85 14.14
N GLY A 22 15.69 -6.91 13.39
CA GLY A 22 16.78 -6.96 12.41
C GLY A 22 16.91 -8.39 11.89
N GLY A 23 17.19 -8.55 10.59
CA GLY A 23 17.44 -9.85 9.98
C GLY A 23 16.27 -10.84 9.98
N LEU A 24 15.02 -10.38 10.16
CA LEU A 24 13.83 -11.24 10.20
C LEU A 24 13.63 -12.07 8.94
N ALA A 25 14.15 -11.63 7.79
CA ALA A 25 14.05 -12.36 6.53
C ALA A 25 14.69 -13.75 6.60
N SER A 26 15.71 -13.93 7.43
CA SER A 26 16.36 -15.21 7.63
C SER A 26 15.57 -16.18 8.52
N GLN A 27 14.71 -15.66 9.40
CA GLN A 27 13.90 -16.44 10.33
C GLN A 27 12.50 -16.75 9.79
N MET A 28 11.89 -15.77 9.12
CA MET A 28 10.51 -15.83 8.63
C MET A 28 10.45 -15.45 7.14
N PRO A 29 10.98 -16.28 6.22
CA PRO A 29 11.07 -15.95 4.80
C PRO A 29 9.72 -15.79 4.11
N VAL A 30 8.72 -16.63 4.45
CA VAL A 30 7.36 -16.52 3.86
C VAL A 30 6.67 -15.25 4.33
N TYR A 31 6.72 -14.98 5.63
CA TYR A 31 6.20 -13.73 6.19
C TYR A 31 6.87 -12.51 5.56
N THR A 32 8.18 -12.53 5.38
CA THR A 32 8.94 -11.45 4.75
C THR A 32 8.51 -11.23 3.30
N GLY A 33 8.32 -12.28 2.52
CA GLY A 33 7.87 -12.18 1.13
C GLY A 33 6.48 -11.55 1.01
N ILE A 34 5.54 -11.96 1.85
CA ILE A 34 4.18 -11.40 1.89
C ILE A 34 4.23 -9.93 2.33
N THR A 35 5.02 -9.64 3.35
CA THR A 35 5.17 -8.27 3.86
C THR A 35 5.85 -7.37 2.84
N ALA A 36 6.81 -7.86 2.06
CA ALA A 36 7.42 -7.12 0.97
C ALA A 36 6.37 -6.66 -0.06
N ILE A 37 5.50 -7.56 -0.50
CA ILE A 37 4.41 -7.22 -1.44
C ILE A 37 3.48 -6.16 -0.81
N ALA A 38 3.17 -6.29 0.48
CA ALA A 38 2.35 -5.33 1.20
C ALA A 38 2.99 -3.93 1.28
N PHE A 39 4.29 -3.87 1.56
CA PHE A 39 5.06 -2.63 1.57
C PHE A 39 5.15 -2.01 0.18
N PHE A 40 5.41 -2.79 -0.85
CA PHE A 40 5.47 -2.32 -2.24
C PHE A 40 4.12 -1.85 -2.76
N ALA A 41 3.02 -2.46 -2.31
CA ALA A 41 1.68 -1.97 -2.61
C ALA A 41 1.39 -0.62 -1.94
N GLY A 42 1.83 -0.43 -0.70
CA GLY A 42 1.73 0.85 0.01
C GLY A 42 2.66 1.94 -0.53
N LEU A 43 3.74 1.53 -1.19
CA LEU A 43 4.69 2.42 -1.85
C LEU A 43 4.21 2.89 -3.24
N GLY A 44 3.14 2.26 -3.78
CA GLY A 44 2.65 2.58 -5.12
C GLY A 44 3.47 1.98 -6.26
N LEU A 45 4.03 0.77 -6.07
CA LEU A 45 4.79 0.12 -7.14
C LEU A 45 3.87 -0.25 -8.32
N PRO A 46 4.27 0.02 -9.59
CA PRO A 46 3.52 -0.40 -10.77
C PRO A 46 3.20 -1.89 -10.76
N GLY A 47 1.94 -2.24 -11.08
CA GLY A 47 1.43 -3.62 -10.99
C GLY A 47 0.74 -3.96 -9.66
N LEU A 48 0.71 -3.04 -8.70
CA LEU A 48 -0.01 -3.16 -7.44
C LEU A 48 -1.12 -2.10 -7.35
N SER A 49 -2.15 -2.37 -6.56
CA SER A 49 -3.37 -1.54 -6.52
C SER A 49 -3.12 -0.08 -6.12
N GLY A 50 -2.11 0.19 -5.29
CA GLY A 50 -1.74 1.54 -4.86
C GLY A 50 -1.32 2.45 -6.00
N PHE A 51 -0.56 1.93 -6.97
CA PHE A 51 -0.08 2.71 -8.11
C PHE A 51 -1.20 3.30 -8.96
N ILE A 52 -2.25 2.52 -9.23
CA ILE A 52 -3.35 2.94 -10.10
C ILE A 52 -4.07 4.17 -9.53
N SER A 53 -4.38 4.16 -8.24
CA SER A 53 -5.06 5.27 -7.58
C SER A 53 -4.20 6.53 -7.54
N GLU A 54 -2.90 6.40 -7.21
CA GLU A 54 -1.96 7.52 -7.22
C GLU A 54 -1.81 8.11 -8.62
N ALA A 55 -1.54 7.28 -9.63
CA ALA A 55 -1.37 7.71 -11.01
C ALA A 55 -2.61 8.44 -11.54
N MET A 56 -3.81 7.92 -11.29
CA MET A 56 -5.06 8.56 -11.72
C MET A 56 -5.26 9.92 -11.04
N CYS A 57 -4.98 10.04 -9.74
CA CYS A 57 -5.05 11.31 -9.02
C CYS A 57 -4.08 12.36 -9.63
N PHE A 58 -2.84 11.97 -9.91
CA PHE A 58 -1.85 12.87 -10.48
C PHE A 58 -2.20 13.29 -11.91
N ILE A 59 -2.60 12.34 -12.77
CA ILE A 59 -3.01 12.62 -14.14
C ILE A 59 -4.25 13.52 -14.18
N GLY A 60 -5.24 13.25 -13.33
CA GLY A 60 -6.48 14.04 -13.27
C GLY A 60 -6.29 15.46 -12.72
N ALA A 61 -5.40 15.63 -11.74
CA ALA A 61 -5.15 16.93 -11.13
C ALA A 61 -4.18 17.81 -11.94
N PHE A 62 -3.31 17.22 -12.76
CA PHE A 62 -2.24 17.92 -13.46
C PHE A 62 -2.70 19.06 -14.38
N PRO A 63 -3.79 18.94 -15.18
CA PRO A 63 -4.26 20.01 -16.03
C PRO A 63 -4.70 21.28 -15.26
N VAL A 64 -5.25 21.09 -14.05
CA VAL A 64 -5.82 22.17 -13.23
C VAL A 64 -4.79 22.71 -12.23
N TYR A 65 -4.02 21.84 -11.56
CA TYR A 65 -3.15 22.20 -10.44
C TYR A 65 -1.70 21.80 -10.68
N ARG A 66 -1.14 22.13 -11.86
CA ARG A 66 0.20 21.68 -12.30
C ARG A 66 1.29 21.83 -11.24
N TRP A 67 1.41 23.01 -10.63
CA TRP A 67 2.47 23.27 -9.65
C TRP A 67 2.29 22.50 -8.34
N ILE A 68 1.05 22.31 -7.91
CA ILE A 68 0.75 21.51 -6.71
C ILE A 68 1.08 20.05 -6.98
N VAL A 69 0.72 19.51 -8.14
CA VAL A 69 1.03 18.14 -8.54
C VAL A 69 2.54 17.91 -8.60
N ILE A 70 3.30 18.84 -9.20
CA ILE A 70 4.78 18.76 -9.23
C ILE A 70 5.34 18.74 -7.80
N ALA A 71 4.89 19.62 -6.92
CA ALA A 71 5.33 19.63 -5.53
C ALA A 71 4.94 18.32 -4.79
N SER A 72 3.78 17.75 -5.10
CA SER A 72 3.30 16.50 -4.48
C SER A 72 4.10 15.27 -4.89
N THR A 73 4.84 15.30 -6.02
CA THR A 73 5.75 14.19 -6.39
C THR A 73 6.88 13.99 -5.37
N ILE A 74 7.25 15.04 -4.63
CA ILE A 74 8.20 14.93 -3.52
C ILE A 74 7.62 14.02 -2.43
N GLY A 75 6.30 14.08 -2.19
CA GLY A 75 5.61 13.19 -1.25
C GLY A 75 5.76 11.72 -1.63
N ILE A 76 5.67 11.37 -2.92
CA ILE A 76 5.88 9.99 -3.39
C ILE A 76 7.31 9.53 -3.08
N LEU A 77 8.31 10.37 -3.33
CA LEU A 77 9.71 10.04 -3.03
C LEU A 77 9.93 9.83 -1.52
N LEU A 78 9.34 10.68 -0.68
CA LEU A 78 9.43 10.53 0.77
C LEU A 78 8.71 9.27 1.24
N ASN A 79 7.53 8.97 0.67
CA ASN A 79 6.81 7.72 0.92
C ASN A 79 7.68 6.50 0.61
N ALA A 80 8.28 6.47 -0.57
CA ALA A 80 9.20 5.41 -0.97
C ALA A 80 10.39 5.29 0.00
N ALA A 81 10.99 6.41 0.36
CA ALA A 81 12.17 6.43 1.23
C ALA A 81 11.86 5.82 2.61
N TYR A 82 10.77 6.22 3.28
CA TYR A 82 10.49 5.72 4.64
C TYR A 82 9.98 4.27 4.62
N PHE A 83 9.21 3.84 3.60
CA PHE A 83 8.81 2.45 3.47
C PHE A 83 10.02 1.53 3.26
N LEU A 84 10.92 1.86 2.36
CA LEU A 84 12.13 1.08 2.11
C LEU A 84 13.07 1.09 3.32
N TRP A 85 13.20 2.23 3.98
CA TRP A 85 14.00 2.34 5.20
C TRP A 85 13.46 1.44 6.34
N ALA A 86 12.14 1.46 6.57
CA ALA A 86 11.50 0.62 7.57
C ALA A 86 11.65 -0.87 7.23
N PHE A 87 11.38 -1.23 5.98
CA PHE A 87 11.50 -2.60 5.51
C PHE A 87 12.93 -3.13 5.66
N GLN A 88 13.91 -2.33 5.25
CA GLN A 88 15.33 -2.71 5.36
C GLN A 88 15.74 -2.94 6.80
N ARG A 89 15.32 -2.08 7.73
CA ARG A 89 15.69 -2.21 9.15
C ARG A 89 15.08 -3.42 9.83
N VAL A 90 13.83 -3.72 9.54
CA VAL A 90 13.11 -4.83 10.17
C VAL A 90 13.55 -6.18 9.60
N PHE A 91 13.63 -6.28 8.28
CA PHE A 91 13.80 -7.58 7.61
C PHE A 91 15.23 -7.91 7.26
N PHE A 92 16.08 -6.91 7.02
CA PHE A 92 17.48 -7.10 6.66
C PHE A 92 18.44 -6.61 7.75
N GLY A 93 19.73 -6.87 7.54
CA GLY A 93 20.78 -6.53 8.49
C GLY A 93 21.13 -7.66 9.44
N LYS A 94 21.79 -7.33 10.55
CA LYS A 94 22.19 -8.32 11.54
C LYS A 94 20.97 -8.82 12.31
N LEU A 95 20.85 -10.14 12.40
CA LEU A 95 19.81 -10.76 13.22
C LEU A 95 20.00 -10.36 14.69
N ASN A 96 18.93 -9.93 15.32
CA ASN A 96 18.93 -9.67 16.75
C ASN A 96 18.90 -11.04 17.49
N GLU A 97 19.89 -11.31 18.31
CA GLU A 97 20.04 -12.58 19.05
C GLU A 97 18.81 -12.94 19.90
N LYS A 98 18.03 -11.94 20.30
CA LYS A 98 16.79 -12.12 21.05
C LYS A 98 15.70 -12.85 20.23
N TYR A 99 15.77 -12.81 18.90
CA TYR A 99 14.74 -13.34 17.99
C TYR A 99 15.24 -14.44 17.06
N THR A 100 16.18 -15.26 17.53
CA THR A 100 16.78 -16.34 16.74
C THR A 100 15.85 -17.53 16.44
N ASN A 101 14.71 -17.64 17.12
CA ASN A 101 13.77 -18.77 16.98
C ASN A 101 12.31 -18.31 16.86
N LEU A 102 12.04 -17.27 16.07
CA LEU A 102 10.67 -16.87 15.81
C LEU A 102 9.97 -17.89 14.88
N PRO A 103 8.78 -18.38 15.27
CA PRO A 103 8.01 -19.28 14.41
C PRO A 103 7.51 -18.55 13.17
N GLU A 104 7.54 -19.24 12.02
CA GLU A 104 7.02 -18.72 10.75
C GLU A 104 5.50 -18.43 10.84
N ILE A 105 4.97 -17.70 9.86
CA ILE A 105 3.55 -17.37 9.76
C ILE A 105 2.68 -18.61 9.79
N ASN A 106 1.63 -18.61 10.63
CA ASN A 106 0.73 -19.74 10.80
C ASN A 106 -0.23 -19.86 9.60
N ARG A 107 -0.80 -21.06 9.37
CA ARG A 107 -1.76 -21.32 8.30
C ARG A 107 -3.03 -20.45 8.42
N LEU A 108 -3.51 -20.18 9.62
CA LEU A 108 -4.66 -19.31 9.86
C LEU A 108 -4.36 -17.84 9.50
N GLU A 109 -3.20 -17.35 9.92
CA GLU A 109 -2.72 -16.01 9.59
C GLU A 109 -2.54 -15.87 8.07
N LEU A 110 -1.96 -16.89 7.45
CA LEU A 110 -1.78 -16.96 6.00
C LEU A 110 -3.11 -16.92 5.25
N PHE A 111 -4.10 -17.72 5.72
CA PHE A 111 -5.45 -17.72 5.14
C PHE A 111 -6.14 -16.36 5.20
N THR A 112 -5.84 -15.56 6.21
CA THR A 112 -6.38 -14.19 6.35
C THR A 112 -5.68 -13.19 5.42
N VAL A 113 -4.39 -13.35 5.17
CA VAL A 113 -3.58 -12.39 4.39
C VAL A 113 -3.60 -12.68 2.89
N ILE A 114 -3.63 -13.96 2.48
CA ILE A 114 -3.62 -14.36 1.06
C ILE A 114 -4.75 -13.73 0.24
N PRO A 115 -6.03 -13.73 0.67
CA PRO A 115 -7.09 -13.09 -0.10
C PRO A 115 -6.84 -11.62 -0.36
N LEU A 116 -6.35 -10.89 0.65
CA LEU A 116 -6.01 -9.48 0.53
C LEU A 116 -4.85 -9.25 -0.44
N LEU A 117 -3.86 -10.14 -0.42
CA LEU A 117 -2.74 -10.09 -1.34
C LEU A 117 -3.19 -10.33 -2.77
N VAL A 118 -4.04 -11.36 -3.00
CA VAL A 118 -4.59 -11.66 -4.33
C VAL A 118 -5.41 -10.48 -4.86
N ILE A 119 -6.25 -9.86 -4.04
CA ILE A 119 -7.04 -8.67 -4.40
C ILE A 119 -6.12 -7.50 -4.77
N THR A 120 -5.07 -7.28 -3.99
CA THR A 120 -4.08 -6.21 -4.24
C THR A 120 -3.37 -6.38 -5.58
N LEU A 121 -2.98 -7.62 -5.92
CA LEU A 121 -2.37 -7.96 -7.20
C LEU A 121 -3.38 -7.88 -8.36
N PHE A 122 -4.58 -8.41 -8.15
CA PHE A 122 -5.62 -8.42 -9.18
C PHE A 122 -5.98 -7.01 -9.61
N PHE A 123 -6.28 -6.11 -8.68
CA PHE A 123 -6.61 -4.73 -9.00
C PHE A 123 -5.41 -3.89 -9.46
N GLY A 124 -4.19 -4.30 -9.15
CA GLY A 124 -3.00 -3.65 -9.67
C GLY A 124 -2.71 -4.00 -11.14
N ILE A 125 -3.01 -5.24 -11.55
CA ILE A 125 -2.79 -5.71 -12.92
C ILE A 125 -3.99 -5.42 -13.81
N TYR A 126 -5.22 -5.59 -13.30
CA TYR A 126 -6.47 -5.41 -14.04
C TYR A 126 -7.43 -4.48 -13.29
N PRO A 127 -7.21 -3.15 -13.38
CA PRO A 127 -8.01 -2.16 -12.64
C PRO A 127 -9.37 -1.86 -13.29
N ALA A 128 -9.60 -2.25 -14.55
CA ALA A 128 -10.81 -1.90 -15.31
C ALA A 128 -12.13 -2.18 -14.57
N PRO A 129 -12.36 -3.35 -13.93
CA PRO A 129 -13.65 -3.64 -13.33
C PRO A 129 -14.07 -2.66 -12.23
N TYR A 130 -13.13 -2.20 -11.39
CA TYR A 130 -13.49 -1.25 -10.35
C TYR A 130 -13.52 0.19 -10.83
N ILE A 131 -12.72 0.54 -11.85
CA ILE A 131 -12.78 1.86 -12.50
C ILE A 131 -14.14 2.03 -13.18
N ASP A 132 -14.61 1.04 -13.94
CA ASP A 132 -15.91 1.07 -14.61
C ASP A 132 -17.07 1.16 -13.61
N LEU A 133 -16.95 0.49 -12.46
CA LEU A 133 -17.94 0.57 -11.38
C LEU A 133 -18.06 1.99 -10.82
N ILE A 134 -16.94 2.70 -10.68
CA ILE A 134 -16.90 4.06 -10.13
C ILE A 134 -17.29 5.08 -11.20
N ALA A 135 -16.91 4.86 -12.47
CA ALA A 135 -17.11 5.81 -13.56
C ALA A 135 -18.59 6.20 -13.72
N SER A 136 -19.50 5.24 -13.69
CA SER A 136 -20.94 5.48 -13.83
C SER A 136 -21.50 6.42 -12.72
N THR A 137 -21.02 6.25 -11.49
CA THR A 137 -21.41 7.10 -10.35
C THR A 137 -20.79 8.49 -10.48
N MET A 138 -19.53 8.58 -10.91
CA MET A 138 -18.83 9.85 -11.13
C MET A 138 -19.49 10.68 -12.23
N ASP A 139 -19.87 10.05 -13.35
CA ASP A 139 -20.58 10.73 -14.43
C ASP A 139 -21.92 11.32 -13.95
N THR A 140 -22.65 10.58 -13.13
CA THR A 140 -23.90 11.07 -12.53
C THR A 140 -23.66 12.30 -11.64
N ILE A 141 -22.64 12.27 -10.80
CA ILE A 141 -22.27 13.38 -9.91
C ILE A 141 -21.84 14.60 -10.74
N ILE A 142 -20.98 14.42 -11.74
CA ILE A 142 -20.48 15.48 -12.60
C ILE A 142 -21.65 16.16 -13.33
N ASN A 143 -22.53 15.37 -13.93
CA ASN A 143 -23.71 15.90 -14.65
C ASN A 143 -24.63 16.68 -13.70
N HIS A 144 -24.82 16.21 -12.47
CA HIS A 144 -25.61 16.92 -11.47
C HIS A 144 -24.98 18.26 -11.07
N VAL A 145 -23.66 18.28 -10.81
CA VAL A 145 -22.92 19.51 -10.47
C VAL A 145 -22.94 20.52 -11.62
N VAL A 146 -22.73 20.06 -12.84
CA VAL A 146 -22.79 20.93 -14.04
C VAL A 146 -24.19 21.54 -14.23
N SER A 147 -25.25 20.73 -14.03
CA SER A 147 -26.62 21.23 -14.11
C SER A 147 -26.90 22.31 -13.06
N LEU A 148 -26.46 22.12 -11.82
CA LEU A 148 -26.61 23.13 -10.75
C LEU A 148 -25.84 24.45 -11.08
N GLY A 149 -24.64 24.32 -11.66
CA GLY A 149 -23.83 25.47 -12.08
C GLY A 149 -24.50 26.28 -13.19
N SER A 150 -25.23 25.64 -14.10
CA SER A 150 -25.97 26.31 -15.16
C SER A 150 -27.20 27.12 -14.63
N TYR A 151 -27.83 26.63 -13.56
CA TYR A 151 -28.93 27.39 -12.89
C TYR A 151 -28.42 28.59 -12.09
N ALA A 152 -27.19 28.55 -11.57
CA ALA A 152 -26.60 29.64 -10.79
C ALA A 152 -26.09 30.81 -11.67
N SER A 153 -25.97 30.61 -12.99
CA SER A 153 -25.51 31.59 -13.97
C SER A 153 -26.64 32.29 -14.72
N MET A 154 -27.90 31.95 -14.43
CA MET A 154 -29.11 32.61 -14.90
C MET A 154 -29.65 33.59 -13.86
#